data_ffff75620e0d887bc09ea8ace5e90eef
#
_entry.id   ffff75620e0d887bc09ea8ace5e90eef
#
_cell.length_a   1.000
_cell.length_b   1.000
_cell.length_c   1.000
_cell.angle_alpha   90.00
_cell.angle_beta   90.00
_cell.angle_gamma   90.00
#
_symmetry.space_group_name_H-M   'P 1'
#
loop_
_entity.id
_entity.type
_entity.pdbx_description
1 polymer ?
#
loop_
_entity_poly.entity_id
_entity_poly.type
_entity_poly.pdbx_seq_one_letter_code
_entity_poly.pdbx_strand_id
1 'polypeptide(L)'
;MVIRRRARLLGIAVMAVLTLAPAKPVMRYVYNGPESARDVRYQYHWEILRTALEKTRPKWGDYLMVASETMTEQRQRVELLNATGHLNVMYLSTTPEFERKLIGIHIPVDKNLGGYCVFLIRDGEQRRFSNVRTLGDLRKFTYGLGLGWIDVGILRANHFAVVTGSSYDGLFEMLEQKRFDVFLRAATEVLDEYEKQKGRENRLAIEQTILLYYPLPMYFWFPKTDEGRRLAARAEEGMRMMIADGTYDQIFDRYQRKKIETLRLKERKLFAITNPNVGPETPFADKKLWFDPQTYR
;
A
#
# COMPACT_ATOMS: atom_id res chain seq x y z
N MET A 1 -77.66 -54.83 3.79
CA MET A 1 -76.35 -55.23 3.20
C MET A 1 -75.68 -53.93 2.77
N VAL A 2 -74.76 -53.40 3.62
CA VAL A 2 -74.15 -52.03 3.44
C VAL A 2 -72.73 -52.24 3.01
N ILE A 3 -72.42 -51.84 1.76
CA ILE A 3 -71.09 -51.92 1.16
C ILE A 3 -70.29 -50.62 1.55
N ARG A 4 -69.32 -50.76 2.41
CA ARG A 4 -68.36 -49.68 2.74
C ARG A 4 -67.25 -49.64 1.66
N ARG A 5 -67.22 -48.56 0.86
CA ARG A 5 -66.08 -48.23 -0.01
C ARG A 5 -64.95 -47.58 0.82
N ARG A 6 -63.80 -48.24 0.85
CA ARG A 6 -62.54 -47.69 1.40
C ARG A 6 -61.86 -46.82 0.32
N ALA A 7 -61.78 -45.55 0.54
CA ALA A 7 -60.95 -44.65 -0.27
C ALA A 7 -59.47 -44.82 0.15
N ARG A 8 -58.60 -45.16 -0.78
CA ARG A 8 -57.14 -45.14 -0.60
C ARG A 8 -56.65 -43.76 -0.97
N LEU A 9 -56.14 -42.99 0.03
CA LEU A 9 -55.36 -41.76 -0.18
C LEU A 9 -53.95 -42.16 -0.61
N LEU A 10 -53.60 -41.86 -1.88
CA LEU A 10 -52.19 -41.89 -2.33
C LEU A 10 -51.51 -40.63 -1.88
N GLY A 11 -50.59 -40.71 -0.90
CA GLY A 11 -49.72 -39.62 -0.51
C GLY A 11 -48.58 -39.49 -1.55
N ILE A 12 -48.56 -38.39 -2.29
CA ILE A 12 -47.46 -38.03 -3.17
C ILE A 12 -46.40 -37.41 -2.28
N ALA A 13 -45.30 -38.15 -2.01
CA ALA A 13 -44.10 -37.60 -1.36
C ALA A 13 -43.33 -36.74 -2.39
N VAL A 14 -43.40 -35.45 -2.28
CA VAL A 14 -42.53 -34.52 -3.02
C VAL A 14 -41.13 -34.57 -2.44
N MET A 15 -40.23 -35.28 -3.11
CA MET A 15 -38.82 -35.34 -2.76
C MET A 15 -38.17 -34.05 -3.24
N ALA A 16 -37.93 -33.13 -2.34
CA ALA A 16 -37.17 -31.87 -2.62
C ALA A 16 -35.70 -32.25 -2.92
N VAL A 17 -35.33 -32.23 -4.20
CA VAL A 17 -33.93 -32.36 -4.64
C VAL A 17 -33.22 -31.06 -4.29
N LEU A 18 -32.48 -31.06 -3.18
CA LEU A 18 -31.51 -30.01 -2.88
C LEU A 18 -30.39 -30.11 -3.92
N THR A 19 -30.44 -29.27 -4.95
CA THR A 19 -29.31 -29.07 -5.85
C THR A 19 -28.23 -28.33 -5.10
N LEU A 20 -27.20 -29.03 -4.61
CA LEU A 20 -25.97 -28.36 -4.14
C LEU A 20 -25.37 -27.62 -5.33
N ALA A 21 -25.38 -26.30 -5.25
CA ALA A 21 -24.63 -25.49 -6.20
C ALA A 21 -23.13 -25.87 -6.12
N PRO A 22 -22.44 -26.04 -7.26
CA PRO A 22 -21.04 -26.40 -7.26
C PRO A 22 -20.24 -25.38 -6.44
N ALA A 23 -19.38 -25.87 -5.55
CA ALA A 23 -18.51 -25.02 -4.75
C ALA A 23 -17.66 -24.13 -5.67
N LYS A 24 -17.66 -22.81 -5.43
CA LYS A 24 -16.84 -21.89 -6.20
C LYS A 24 -15.37 -22.21 -5.97
N PRO A 25 -14.52 -22.21 -7.01
CA PRO A 25 -13.10 -22.46 -6.84
C PRO A 25 -12.47 -21.41 -5.91
N VAL A 26 -11.61 -21.88 -5.00
CA VAL A 26 -10.90 -21.01 -4.05
C VAL A 26 -9.97 -20.07 -4.83
N MET A 27 -10.17 -18.76 -4.65
CA MET A 27 -9.35 -17.73 -5.28
C MET A 27 -8.04 -17.54 -4.51
N ARG A 28 -6.90 -17.69 -5.19
CA ARG A 28 -5.58 -17.60 -4.57
C ARG A 28 -4.92 -16.26 -4.88
N TYR A 29 -4.60 -15.51 -3.82
CA TYR A 29 -3.86 -14.24 -3.88
C TYR A 29 -2.44 -14.49 -3.40
N VAL A 30 -1.47 -14.45 -4.31
CA VAL A 30 -0.04 -14.52 -3.99
C VAL A 30 0.49 -13.10 -4.01
N TYR A 31 0.72 -12.53 -2.83
CA TYR A 31 1.11 -11.14 -2.67
C TYR A 31 2.61 -10.98 -2.44
N ASN A 32 3.16 -9.80 -2.73
CA ASN A 32 4.57 -9.54 -2.52
C ASN A 32 4.94 -9.62 -1.03
N GLY A 33 5.84 -10.55 -0.73
CA GLY A 33 6.43 -10.72 0.59
C GLY A 33 7.43 -9.62 0.93
N PRO A 34 7.93 -9.58 2.19
CA PRO A 34 8.93 -8.60 2.61
C PRO A 34 10.26 -8.81 1.89
N GLU A 35 11.02 -7.73 1.68
CA GLU A 35 12.34 -7.77 1.04
C GLU A 35 13.42 -8.37 1.97
N SER A 36 13.20 -8.32 3.28
CA SER A 36 14.07 -8.92 4.30
C SER A 36 13.27 -9.29 5.53
N ALA A 37 13.88 -10.11 6.44
CA ALA A 37 13.26 -10.46 7.73
C ALA A 37 13.00 -9.24 8.65
N ARG A 38 13.61 -8.10 8.35
CA ARG A 38 13.43 -6.84 9.12
C ARG A 38 12.42 -5.90 8.49
N ASP A 39 11.95 -6.20 7.30
CA ASP A 39 10.96 -5.37 6.59
C ASP A 39 9.57 -5.57 7.19
N VAL A 40 8.99 -4.51 7.74
CA VAL A 40 7.67 -4.51 8.42
C VAL A 40 6.64 -3.64 7.72
N ARG A 41 6.99 -3.11 6.55
CA ARG A 41 6.20 -2.08 5.85
C ARG A 41 4.80 -2.51 5.43
N TYR A 42 4.52 -3.81 5.29
CA TYR A 42 3.38 -4.30 4.52
C TYR A 42 2.16 -4.78 5.30
N GLN A 43 2.19 -4.83 6.64
CA GLN A 43 1.08 -5.39 7.45
C GLN A 43 -0.26 -4.70 7.20
N TYR A 44 -0.27 -3.38 7.20
CA TYR A 44 -1.46 -2.56 6.94
C TYR A 44 -2.11 -2.89 5.59
N HIS A 45 -1.32 -2.94 4.53
CA HIS A 45 -1.79 -3.10 3.16
C HIS A 45 -2.47 -4.46 2.95
N TRP A 46 -1.86 -5.49 3.50
CA TRP A 46 -2.43 -6.85 3.42
C TRP A 46 -3.63 -7.05 4.33
N GLU A 47 -3.78 -6.27 5.41
CA GLU A 47 -5.01 -6.25 6.18
C GLU A 47 -6.17 -5.61 5.38
N ILE A 48 -5.92 -4.52 4.66
CA ILE A 48 -6.92 -3.93 3.75
C ILE A 48 -7.38 -4.96 2.72
N LEU A 49 -6.44 -5.63 2.04
CA LEU A 49 -6.81 -6.65 1.06
C LEU A 49 -7.59 -7.82 1.71
N ARG A 50 -7.11 -8.35 2.82
CA ARG A 50 -7.78 -9.45 3.53
C ARG A 50 -9.20 -9.08 3.92
N THR A 51 -9.40 -7.89 4.47
CA THR A 51 -10.73 -7.42 4.90
C THR A 51 -11.67 -7.25 3.69
N ALA A 52 -11.16 -6.73 2.57
CA ALA A 52 -11.92 -6.65 1.32
C ALA A 52 -12.37 -8.03 0.82
N LEU A 53 -11.46 -9.01 0.87
CA LEU A 53 -11.77 -10.38 0.46
C LEU A 53 -12.76 -11.06 1.41
N GLU A 54 -12.67 -10.81 2.72
CA GLU A 54 -13.60 -11.35 3.70
C GLU A 54 -15.01 -10.78 3.51
N LYS A 55 -15.15 -9.47 3.30
CA LYS A 55 -16.47 -8.84 3.01
C LYS A 55 -17.15 -9.42 1.77
N THR A 56 -16.39 -9.85 0.79
CA THR A 56 -16.92 -10.43 -0.46
C THR A 56 -17.11 -11.95 -0.42
N ARG A 57 -16.72 -12.61 0.67
CA ARG A 57 -16.79 -14.07 0.82
C ARG A 57 -18.19 -14.66 0.55
N PRO A 58 -19.30 -14.05 1.01
CA PRO A 58 -20.64 -14.59 0.72
C PRO A 58 -20.95 -14.68 -0.77
N LYS A 59 -20.48 -13.72 -1.56
CA LYS A 59 -20.70 -13.67 -3.02
C LYS A 59 -19.67 -14.47 -3.81
N TRP A 60 -18.38 -14.37 -3.43
CA TRP A 60 -17.27 -14.90 -4.24
C TRP A 60 -16.75 -16.26 -3.76
N GLY A 61 -17.12 -16.73 -2.58
CA GLY A 61 -16.61 -17.96 -1.96
C GLY A 61 -15.29 -17.75 -1.20
N ASP A 62 -14.64 -18.86 -0.86
CA ASP A 62 -13.39 -18.84 -0.11
C ASP A 62 -12.22 -18.28 -0.90
N TYR A 63 -11.18 -17.88 -0.17
CA TYR A 63 -9.93 -17.37 -0.73
C TYR A 63 -8.74 -17.83 0.10
N LEU A 64 -7.56 -17.78 -0.51
CA LEU A 64 -6.28 -18.04 0.15
C LEU A 64 -5.35 -16.86 -0.14
N MET A 65 -4.76 -16.28 0.89
CA MET A 65 -3.68 -15.28 0.78
C MET A 65 -2.35 -15.91 1.19
N VAL A 66 -1.36 -15.83 0.30
CA VAL A 66 -0.02 -16.41 0.51
C VAL A 66 1.03 -15.35 0.15
N ALA A 67 2.04 -15.18 1.01
CA ALA A 67 3.19 -14.36 0.64
C ALA A 67 4.02 -15.08 -0.43
N SER A 68 4.55 -14.32 -1.40
CA SER A 68 5.55 -14.83 -2.33
C SER A 68 6.87 -15.13 -1.60
N GLU A 69 7.79 -15.82 -2.26
CA GLU A 69 9.17 -15.89 -1.81
C GLU A 69 9.79 -14.48 -1.69
N THR A 70 10.83 -14.37 -0.87
CA THR A 70 11.57 -13.10 -0.71
C THR A 70 12.25 -12.70 -2.01
N MET A 71 11.90 -11.49 -2.49
CA MET A 71 12.42 -10.91 -3.73
C MET A 71 12.61 -9.41 -3.55
N THR A 72 13.55 -8.82 -4.28
CA THR A 72 13.64 -7.35 -4.39
C THR A 72 12.39 -6.80 -5.07
N GLU A 73 12.01 -5.56 -4.75
CA GLU A 73 10.86 -4.90 -5.39
C GLU A 73 10.98 -4.91 -6.92
N GLN A 74 12.19 -4.70 -7.46
CA GLN A 74 12.41 -4.74 -8.90
C GLN A 74 12.07 -6.12 -9.50
N ARG A 75 12.46 -7.22 -8.83
CA ARG A 75 12.12 -8.58 -9.29
C ARG A 75 10.61 -8.81 -9.18
N GLN A 76 9.98 -8.43 -8.07
CA GLN A 76 8.53 -8.55 -7.89
C GLN A 76 7.75 -7.87 -9.02
N ARG A 77 8.18 -6.68 -9.45
CA ARG A 77 7.60 -5.96 -10.60
C ARG A 77 7.69 -6.77 -11.89
N VAL A 78 8.87 -7.33 -12.19
CA VAL A 78 9.09 -8.14 -13.39
C VAL A 78 8.20 -9.38 -13.40
N GLU A 79 8.11 -10.08 -12.25
CA GLU A 79 7.28 -11.27 -12.10
C GLU A 79 5.78 -10.95 -12.31
N LEU A 80 5.29 -9.83 -11.75
CA LEU A 80 3.90 -9.39 -11.93
C LEU A 80 3.61 -9.01 -13.39
N LEU A 81 4.49 -8.21 -14.02
CA LEU A 81 4.34 -7.73 -15.40
C LEU A 81 4.31 -8.88 -16.40
N ASN A 82 5.05 -9.95 -16.14
CA ASN A 82 5.13 -11.12 -17.00
C ASN A 82 4.12 -12.22 -16.63
N ALA A 83 3.31 -12.00 -15.59
CA ALA A 83 2.32 -12.98 -15.09
C ALA A 83 2.90 -14.39 -14.87
N THR A 84 4.10 -14.47 -14.28
CA THR A 84 4.84 -15.74 -14.11
C THR A 84 4.20 -16.69 -13.09
N GLY A 85 3.29 -16.19 -12.24
CA GLY A 85 2.63 -16.95 -11.18
C GLY A 85 3.37 -16.90 -9.83
N HIS A 86 4.59 -16.36 -9.75
CA HIS A 86 5.30 -16.17 -8.47
C HIS A 86 4.56 -15.20 -7.54
N LEU A 87 3.88 -14.20 -8.11
CA LEU A 87 2.88 -13.36 -7.42
C LEU A 87 1.82 -12.92 -8.42
N ASN A 88 0.63 -12.63 -7.94
CA ASN A 88 -0.51 -12.18 -8.76
C ASN A 88 -1.24 -10.96 -8.18
N VAL A 89 -0.73 -10.41 -7.09
CA VAL A 89 -1.13 -9.10 -6.56
C VAL A 89 0.09 -8.40 -5.96
N MET A 90 0.25 -7.11 -6.25
CA MET A 90 1.31 -6.28 -5.69
C MET A 90 0.75 -4.94 -5.25
N TYR A 91 1.19 -4.46 -4.09
CA TYR A 91 0.95 -3.11 -3.60
C TYR A 91 2.11 -2.22 -4.03
N LEU A 92 1.84 -1.23 -4.87
CA LEU A 92 2.85 -0.29 -5.35
C LEU A 92 2.20 0.97 -5.94
N SER A 93 2.99 2.04 -6.06
CA SER A 93 2.59 3.28 -6.72
C SER A 93 2.35 3.09 -8.21
N THR A 94 1.49 3.96 -8.77
CA THR A 94 1.22 3.97 -10.21
C THR A 94 2.44 4.37 -11.04
N THR A 95 2.53 3.80 -12.22
CA THR A 95 3.43 4.21 -13.30
C THR A 95 2.71 4.12 -14.65
N PRO A 96 3.13 4.89 -15.68
CA PRO A 96 2.58 4.75 -17.02
C PRO A 96 2.70 3.32 -17.59
N GLU A 97 3.70 2.57 -17.17
CA GLU A 97 3.85 1.16 -17.57
C GLU A 97 2.80 0.28 -16.92
N PHE A 98 2.55 0.44 -15.61
CA PHE A 98 1.55 -0.34 -14.87
C PHE A 98 0.15 -0.08 -15.39
N GLU A 99 -0.22 1.18 -15.65
CA GLU A 99 -1.52 1.53 -16.24
C GLU A 99 -1.74 0.84 -17.59
N ARG A 100 -0.70 0.73 -18.40
CA ARG A 100 -0.80 0.03 -19.69
C ARG A 100 -0.85 -1.49 -19.57
N LYS A 101 -0.05 -2.09 -18.67
CA LYS A 101 0.23 -3.54 -18.67
C LYS A 101 -0.49 -4.32 -17.58
N LEU A 102 -0.98 -3.66 -16.54
CA LEU A 102 -1.62 -4.29 -15.38
C LEU A 102 -3.06 -3.79 -15.20
N ILE A 103 -3.76 -4.40 -14.25
CA ILE A 103 -5.06 -3.97 -13.77
C ILE A 103 -4.85 -3.33 -12.40
N GLY A 104 -5.07 -2.02 -12.29
CA GLY A 104 -5.00 -1.28 -11.03
C GLY A 104 -6.37 -1.10 -10.39
N ILE A 105 -6.46 -1.25 -9.09
CA ILE A 105 -7.62 -0.79 -8.33
C ILE A 105 -7.34 0.66 -7.91
N HIS A 106 -7.94 1.63 -8.62
CA HIS A 106 -7.70 3.06 -8.41
C HIS A 106 -8.37 3.60 -7.11
N ILE A 107 -8.16 2.89 -6.02
CA ILE A 107 -8.47 3.30 -4.65
C ILE A 107 -7.14 3.33 -3.91
N PRO A 108 -6.60 4.52 -3.54
CA PRO A 108 -5.34 4.61 -2.81
C PRO A 108 -5.42 3.84 -1.51
N VAL A 109 -4.65 2.77 -1.35
CA VAL A 109 -4.76 1.83 -0.21
C VAL A 109 -4.46 2.51 1.13
N ASP A 110 -3.57 3.51 1.13
CA ASP A 110 -3.13 4.26 2.32
C ASP A 110 -3.61 5.71 2.33
N LYS A 111 -4.65 6.05 1.58
CA LYS A 111 -5.14 7.43 1.38
C LYS A 111 -4.06 8.39 0.91
N ASN A 112 -3.05 7.90 0.22
CA ASN A 112 -1.87 8.66 -0.19
C ASN A 112 -1.04 9.24 0.99
N LEU A 113 -1.14 8.67 2.19
CA LEU A 113 -0.30 9.07 3.31
C LEU A 113 1.19 8.79 3.03
N GLY A 114 1.50 7.75 2.25
CA GLY A 114 2.84 7.46 1.76
C GLY A 114 3.47 8.56 0.92
N GLY A 115 2.67 9.44 0.31
CA GLY A 115 3.14 10.63 -0.41
C GLY A 115 3.60 11.78 0.49
N TYR A 116 3.37 11.71 1.80
CA TYR A 116 3.88 12.64 2.80
C TYR A 116 5.16 12.08 3.41
N CYS A 117 6.28 12.67 3.04
CA CYS A 117 7.60 12.20 3.42
C CYS A 117 8.24 13.10 4.48
N VAL A 118 8.85 12.47 5.47
CA VAL A 118 9.70 13.10 6.48
C VAL A 118 11.14 12.65 6.29
N PHE A 119 12.06 13.33 6.94
CA PHE A 119 13.48 13.10 6.77
C PHE A 119 14.07 12.35 7.96
N LEU A 120 14.68 11.21 7.72
CA LEU A 120 15.61 10.61 8.65
C LEU A 120 16.99 11.24 8.43
N ILE A 121 17.57 11.77 9.48
CA ILE A 121 18.83 12.52 9.45
C ILE A 121 19.76 11.96 10.53
N ARG A 122 21.02 12.37 10.52
CA ARG A 122 21.93 12.09 11.64
C ARG A 122 21.54 12.91 12.86
N ASP A 123 21.69 12.32 14.03
CA ASP A 123 21.47 13.02 15.29
C ASP A 123 22.38 14.26 15.40
N GLY A 124 21.85 15.31 16.00
CA GLY A 124 22.53 16.63 16.13
C GLY A 124 22.48 17.50 14.87
N GLU A 125 21.96 17.03 13.71
CA GLU A 125 21.93 17.83 12.48
C GLU A 125 20.63 18.63 12.28
N GLN A 126 19.67 18.63 13.22
CA GLN A 126 18.40 19.36 13.11
C GLN A 126 18.57 20.84 12.69
N ARG A 127 19.62 21.52 13.19
CA ARG A 127 19.87 22.94 12.88
C ARG A 127 20.10 23.21 11.40
N ARG A 128 20.61 22.24 10.64
CA ARG A 128 20.81 22.39 9.18
C ARG A 128 19.49 22.61 8.43
N PHE A 129 18.39 22.09 8.98
CA PHE A 129 17.05 22.14 8.39
C PHE A 129 16.23 23.34 8.88
N SER A 130 16.57 23.93 10.01
CA SER A 130 15.81 25.04 10.62
C SER A 130 15.71 26.30 9.75
N ASN A 131 16.63 26.49 8.81
CA ASN A 131 16.66 27.61 7.89
C ASN A 131 16.09 27.35 6.51
N VAL A 132 15.54 26.15 6.26
CA VAL A 132 14.91 25.81 4.99
C VAL A 132 13.62 26.61 4.81
N ARG A 133 13.55 27.39 3.74
CA ARG A 133 12.40 28.24 3.43
C ARG A 133 11.79 27.93 2.07
N THR A 134 12.56 27.41 1.15
CA THR A 134 12.20 27.18 -0.25
C THR A 134 12.55 25.77 -0.71
N LEU A 135 11.97 25.34 -1.84
CA LEU A 135 12.40 24.10 -2.53
C LEU A 135 13.87 24.20 -2.96
N GLY A 136 14.35 25.40 -3.29
CA GLY A 136 15.77 25.64 -3.61
C GLY A 136 16.70 25.31 -2.43
N ASP A 137 16.26 25.57 -1.20
CA ASP A 137 17.04 25.19 -0.01
C ASP A 137 17.04 23.67 0.18
N LEU A 138 15.91 22.99 -0.04
CA LEU A 138 15.83 21.53 0.03
C LEU A 138 16.73 20.86 -1.02
N ARG A 139 16.85 21.41 -2.20
CA ARG A 139 17.71 20.88 -3.27
C ARG A 139 19.20 20.96 -3.01
N LYS A 140 19.62 21.68 -1.95
CA LYS A 140 21.03 21.73 -1.52
C LYS A 140 21.46 20.47 -0.77
N PHE A 141 20.51 19.65 -0.29
CA PHE A 141 20.80 18.39 0.38
C PHE A 141 20.83 17.22 -0.62
N THR A 142 21.55 16.18 -0.25
CA THR A 142 21.57 14.90 -0.96
C THR A 142 20.62 13.91 -0.29
N TYR A 143 19.87 13.14 -1.10
CA TYR A 143 18.80 12.25 -0.64
C TYR A 143 19.18 10.80 -0.91
N GLY A 144 19.19 9.94 0.13
CA GLY A 144 19.38 8.51 0.00
C GLY A 144 18.06 7.80 -0.29
N LEU A 145 18.08 6.87 -1.26
CA LEU A 145 16.92 6.04 -1.64
C LEU A 145 17.39 4.65 -2.11
N GLY A 146 16.50 3.67 -2.08
CA GLY A 146 16.76 2.35 -2.64
C GLY A 146 16.87 2.38 -4.16
N LEU A 147 17.84 1.62 -4.69
CA LEU A 147 17.98 1.47 -6.13
C LEU A 147 16.71 0.82 -6.70
N GLY A 148 16.11 1.47 -7.70
CA GLY A 148 14.88 1.02 -8.34
C GLY A 148 13.59 1.52 -7.67
N TRP A 149 13.66 2.20 -6.53
CA TRP A 149 12.47 2.82 -5.95
C TRP A 149 11.92 3.93 -6.87
N ILE A 150 10.59 4.03 -6.94
CA ILE A 150 9.91 5.04 -7.79
C ILE A 150 10.30 6.45 -7.39
N ASP A 151 10.49 6.69 -6.11
CA ASP A 151 10.87 7.98 -5.53
C ASP A 151 12.16 8.55 -6.13
N VAL A 152 13.10 7.69 -6.56
CA VAL A 152 14.34 8.11 -7.24
C VAL A 152 14.01 8.93 -8.50
N GLY A 153 13.09 8.42 -9.32
CA GLY A 153 12.64 9.12 -10.52
C GLY A 153 11.90 10.41 -10.22
N ILE A 154 11.04 10.40 -9.18
CA ILE A 154 10.26 11.57 -8.77
C ILE A 154 11.20 12.69 -8.29
N LEU A 155 12.13 12.38 -7.39
CA LEU A 155 13.06 13.38 -6.87
C LEU A 155 13.96 13.95 -7.97
N ARG A 156 14.51 13.11 -8.84
CA ARG A 156 15.35 13.54 -9.97
C ARG A 156 14.59 14.44 -10.94
N ALA A 157 13.34 14.12 -11.26
CA ALA A 157 12.48 14.96 -12.11
C ALA A 157 12.21 16.34 -11.49
N ASN A 158 12.31 16.45 -10.15
CA ASN A 158 12.18 17.71 -9.42
C ASN A 158 13.55 18.34 -9.05
N HIS A 159 14.64 17.91 -9.69
CA HIS A 159 16.00 18.45 -9.55
C HIS A 159 16.63 18.27 -8.14
N PHE A 160 16.27 17.18 -7.44
CA PHE A 160 16.94 16.78 -6.21
C PHE A 160 18.13 15.87 -6.50
N ALA A 161 19.20 16.03 -5.74
CA ALA A 161 20.38 15.15 -5.82
C ALA A 161 20.11 13.84 -5.07
N VAL A 162 20.11 12.71 -5.80
CA VAL A 162 19.77 11.39 -5.25
C VAL A 162 20.96 10.45 -5.32
N VAL A 163 21.31 9.87 -4.18
CA VAL A 163 22.26 8.77 -3.99
C VAL A 163 21.46 7.48 -3.78
N THR A 164 21.77 6.42 -4.50
CA THR A 164 21.04 5.15 -4.38
C THR A 164 21.88 4.08 -3.68
N GLY A 165 21.25 3.31 -2.79
CA GLY A 165 21.80 2.11 -2.16
C GLY A 165 21.16 0.83 -2.71
N SER A 166 21.93 -0.25 -2.79
CA SER A 166 21.49 -1.54 -3.32
C SER A 166 20.75 -2.41 -2.29
N SER A 167 20.82 -2.08 -1.01
CA SER A 167 20.12 -2.81 0.05
C SER A 167 19.40 -1.84 1.00
N TYR A 168 18.22 -2.25 1.43
CA TYR A 168 17.41 -1.48 2.39
C TYR A 168 18.15 -1.20 3.69
N ASP A 169 18.74 -2.23 4.31
CA ASP A 169 19.47 -2.08 5.58
C ASP A 169 20.72 -1.21 5.42
N GLY A 170 21.41 -1.29 4.27
CA GLY A 170 22.61 -0.52 3.98
C GLY A 170 22.36 1.00 3.85
N LEU A 171 21.13 1.41 3.53
CA LEU A 171 20.80 2.85 3.44
C LEU A 171 20.92 3.57 4.79
N PHE A 172 20.59 2.91 5.90
CA PHE A 172 20.77 3.48 7.25
C PHE A 172 22.26 3.68 7.55
N GLU A 173 23.09 2.70 7.24
CA GLU A 173 24.56 2.77 7.40
C GLU A 173 25.16 3.87 6.50
N MET A 174 24.69 3.99 5.26
CA MET A 174 25.11 5.06 4.34
C MET A 174 24.79 6.45 4.88
N LEU A 175 23.61 6.65 5.52
CA LEU A 175 23.26 7.90 6.18
C LEU A 175 24.24 8.21 7.32
N GLU A 176 24.53 7.26 8.19
CA GLU A 176 25.49 7.41 9.29
C GLU A 176 26.90 7.74 8.79
N GLN A 177 27.32 7.11 7.71
CA GLN A 177 28.62 7.34 7.05
C GLN A 177 28.66 8.63 6.21
N LYS A 178 27.63 9.48 6.26
CA LYS A 178 27.56 10.75 5.51
C LYS A 178 27.62 10.60 3.99
N ARG A 179 27.15 9.47 3.45
CA ARG A 179 27.06 9.26 2.00
C ARG A 179 25.98 10.11 1.34
N PHE A 180 25.00 10.53 2.13
CA PHE A 180 23.97 11.52 1.80
C PHE A 180 23.49 12.23 3.08
N ASP A 181 22.70 13.29 2.92
CA ASP A 181 22.26 14.13 4.04
C ASP A 181 20.93 13.64 4.66
N VAL A 182 20.03 13.19 3.82
CA VAL A 182 18.65 12.84 4.16
C VAL A 182 18.34 11.44 3.64
N PHE A 183 17.81 10.56 4.49
CA PHE A 183 17.11 9.40 4.06
C PHE A 183 15.61 9.74 4.05
N LEU A 184 15.04 9.89 2.84
CA LEU A 184 13.64 10.24 2.66
C LEU A 184 12.77 9.04 2.97
N ARG A 185 11.82 9.21 3.93
CA ARG A 185 10.93 8.12 4.34
C ARG A 185 9.48 8.58 4.37
N ALA A 186 8.59 7.70 3.96
CA ALA A 186 7.15 7.95 4.06
C ALA A 186 6.71 8.06 5.53
N ALA A 187 5.73 8.91 5.81
CA ALA A 187 5.15 9.05 7.14
C ALA A 187 4.56 7.73 7.68
N THR A 188 4.15 6.83 6.79
CA THR A 188 3.64 5.50 7.11
C THR A 188 4.69 4.55 7.68
N GLU A 189 5.98 4.80 7.42
CA GLU A 189 7.08 3.84 7.64
C GLU A 189 8.11 4.32 8.67
N VAL A 190 8.44 5.60 8.65
CA VAL A 190 9.62 6.16 9.32
C VAL A 190 9.69 5.87 10.82
N LEU A 191 8.56 5.87 11.55
CA LEU A 191 8.56 5.61 13.00
C LEU A 191 8.93 4.16 13.32
N ASP A 192 8.34 3.20 12.61
CA ASP A 192 8.60 1.79 12.83
C ASP A 192 10.06 1.45 12.47
N GLU A 193 10.58 2.07 11.42
CA GLU A 193 11.96 1.94 10.99
C GLU A 193 12.93 2.55 12.00
N TYR A 194 12.65 3.78 12.45
CA TYR A 194 13.46 4.47 13.45
C TYR A 194 13.52 3.69 14.76
N GLU A 195 12.38 3.21 15.28
CA GLU A 195 12.35 2.41 16.50
C GLU A 195 13.16 1.10 16.37
N LYS A 196 13.12 0.45 15.22
CA LYS A 196 13.92 -0.75 14.97
C LYS A 196 15.43 -0.48 14.91
N GLN A 197 15.82 0.70 14.48
CA GLN A 197 17.21 1.10 14.43
C GLN A 197 17.74 1.56 15.79
N LYS A 198 16.92 1.95 16.77
CA LYS A 198 17.32 2.41 18.12
C LYS A 198 18.17 1.41 18.92
N GLY A 199 18.08 0.14 18.67
CA GLY A 199 18.86 -0.90 19.38
C GLY A 199 20.32 -1.03 18.94
N ARG A 200 20.74 -0.32 17.89
CA ARG A 200 22.13 -0.16 17.46
C ARG A 200 22.64 1.14 18.06
N GLU A 201 23.95 1.39 18.18
CA GLU A 201 24.52 2.67 18.59
C GLU A 201 24.14 3.81 17.64
N ASN A 202 22.85 4.11 17.61
CA ASN A 202 22.18 4.75 16.47
C ASN A 202 22.22 6.26 16.63
N ARG A 203 22.95 6.91 15.75
CA ARG A 203 23.09 8.36 15.64
C ARG A 203 22.09 8.95 14.65
N LEU A 204 20.86 8.43 14.61
CA LEU A 204 19.82 8.90 13.71
C LEU A 204 18.73 9.68 14.46
N ALA A 205 18.09 10.62 13.79
CA ALA A 205 16.97 11.39 14.28
C ALA A 205 15.94 11.60 13.16
N ILE A 206 14.68 11.81 13.54
CA ILE A 206 13.65 12.26 12.60
C ILE A 206 13.66 13.78 12.60
N GLU A 207 13.88 14.40 11.45
CA GLU A 207 13.78 15.85 11.27
C GLU A 207 12.38 16.33 11.66
N GLN A 208 12.26 17.46 12.36
CA GLN A 208 11.04 17.85 13.09
C GLN A 208 10.17 18.89 12.38
N THR A 209 10.65 19.56 11.32
CA THR A 209 10.04 20.80 10.83
C THR A 209 9.55 20.74 9.38
N ILE A 210 10.02 19.79 8.60
CA ILE A 210 9.79 19.70 7.15
C ILE A 210 8.87 18.52 6.82
N LEU A 211 7.98 18.74 5.86
CA LEU A 211 7.14 17.72 5.23
C LEU A 211 7.27 17.90 3.72
N LEU A 212 7.81 16.90 3.04
CA LEU A 212 7.86 16.89 1.58
C LEU A 212 6.67 16.07 1.07
N TYR A 213 5.88 16.64 0.18
CA TYR A 213 4.71 16.00 -0.40
C TYR A 213 4.83 15.85 -1.91
N TYR A 214 4.44 14.71 -2.41
CA TYR A 214 4.12 14.46 -3.80
C TYR A 214 3.00 13.41 -3.90
N PRO A 215 2.10 13.51 -4.87
CA PRO A 215 1.10 12.47 -5.08
C PRO A 215 1.79 11.13 -5.34
N LEU A 216 1.56 10.16 -4.45
CA LEU A 216 2.12 8.81 -4.57
C LEU A 216 1.01 7.78 -4.29
N PRO A 217 -0.07 7.79 -5.10
CA PRO A 217 -1.18 6.88 -4.86
C PRO A 217 -0.70 5.43 -5.01
N MET A 218 -0.82 4.68 -3.93
CA MET A 218 -0.46 3.27 -3.86
C MET A 218 -1.69 2.42 -4.11
N TYR A 219 -1.63 1.53 -5.10
CA TYR A 219 -2.74 0.68 -5.51
C TYR A 219 -2.41 -0.79 -5.39
N PHE A 220 -3.43 -1.65 -5.39
CA PHE A 220 -3.25 -3.06 -5.69
C PHE A 220 -3.27 -3.26 -7.21
N TRP A 221 -2.23 -3.93 -7.70
CA TRP A 221 -2.02 -4.24 -9.10
C TRP A 221 -2.11 -5.73 -9.36
N PHE A 222 -2.75 -6.12 -10.46
CA PHE A 222 -2.96 -7.50 -10.88
C PHE A 222 -2.54 -7.68 -12.35
N PRO A 223 -2.09 -8.90 -12.75
CA PRO A 223 -1.79 -9.19 -14.16
C PRO A 223 -3.03 -9.03 -15.07
N LYS A 224 -2.84 -8.59 -16.31
CA LYS A 224 -3.90 -8.52 -17.34
C LYS A 224 -4.27 -9.91 -17.91
N THR A 225 -4.58 -10.86 -17.04
CA THR A 225 -5.07 -12.20 -17.34
C THR A 225 -6.53 -12.34 -16.93
N ASP A 226 -7.22 -13.41 -17.34
CA ASP A 226 -8.60 -13.68 -16.91
C ASP A 226 -8.67 -13.89 -15.39
N GLU A 227 -7.70 -14.61 -14.83
CA GLU A 227 -7.58 -14.77 -13.39
C GLU A 227 -7.33 -13.42 -12.70
N GLY A 228 -6.37 -12.64 -13.16
CA GLY A 228 -6.07 -11.32 -12.60
C GLY A 228 -7.28 -10.37 -12.64
N ARG A 229 -8.08 -10.39 -13.71
CA ARG A 229 -9.35 -9.64 -13.79
C ARG A 229 -10.34 -10.05 -12.71
N ARG A 230 -10.48 -11.35 -12.46
CA ARG A 230 -11.38 -11.87 -11.42
C ARG A 230 -10.89 -11.53 -10.02
N LEU A 231 -9.58 -11.63 -9.76
CA LEU A 231 -8.97 -11.27 -8.48
C LEU A 231 -9.15 -9.78 -8.20
N ALA A 232 -8.86 -8.92 -9.17
CA ALA A 232 -9.02 -7.47 -9.08
C ALA A 232 -10.47 -7.07 -8.82
N ALA A 233 -11.42 -7.61 -9.59
CA ALA A 233 -12.85 -7.29 -9.45
C ALA A 233 -13.37 -7.62 -8.04
N ARG A 234 -12.99 -8.77 -7.48
CA ARG A 234 -13.36 -9.14 -6.11
C ARG A 234 -12.76 -8.19 -5.08
N ALA A 235 -11.46 -7.90 -5.18
CA ALA A 235 -10.78 -7.03 -4.24
C ALA A 235 -11.34 -5.60 -4.30
N GLU A 236 -11.60 -5.07 -5.50
CA GLU A 236 -12.21 -3.75 -5.68
C GLU A 236 -13.61 -3.67 -5.07
N GLU A 237 -14.47 -4.66 -5.32
CA GLU A 237 -15.80 -4.73 -4.72
C GLU A 237 -15.71 -4.68 -3.20
N GLY A 238 -14.80 -5.45 -2.60
CA GLY A 238 -14.59 -5.46 -1.16
C GLY A 238 -14.07 -4.12 -0.62
N MET A 239 -13.13 -3.48 -1.29
CA MET A 239 -12.65 -2.15 -0.89
C MET A 239 -13.76 -1.10 -0.96
N ARG A 240 -14.63 -1.13 -1.99
CA ARG A 240 -15.79 -0.24 -2.07
C ARG A 240 -16.80 -0.49 -0.95
N MET A 241 -17.02 -1.75 -0.55
CA MET A 241 -17.84 -2.08 0.62
C MET A 241 -17.24 -1.48 1.91
N MET A 242 -15.91 -1.61 2.08
CA MET A 242 -15.21 -1.05 3.24
C MET A 242 -15.30 0.47 3.31
N ILE A 243 -15.25 1.14 2.17
CA ILE A 243 -15.42 2.62 2.10
C ILE A 243 -16.86 2.99 2.47
N ALA A 244 -17.84 2.25 1.97
CA ALA A 244 -19.25 2.54 2.19
C ALA A 244 -19.67 2.36 3.66
N ASP A 245 -19.11 1.39 4.38
CA ASP A 245 -19.45 1.09 5.78
C ASP A 245 -18.45 1.66 6.81
N GLY A 246 -17.43 2.40 6.36
CA GLY A 246 -16.43 3.04 7.21
C GLY A 246 -15.31 2.12 7.71
N THR A 247 -15.33 0.83 7.37
CA THR A 247 -14.26 -0.12 7.79
C THR A 247 -12.88 0.28 7.27
N TYR A 248 -12.83 0.88 6.07
CA TYR A 248 -11.60 1.37 5.47
C TYR A 248 -10.94 2.46 6.33
N ASP A 249 -11.73 3.43 6.80
CA ASP A 249 -11.27 4.51 7.66
C ASP A 249 -10.85 4.00 9.04
N GLN A 250 -11.61 3.07 9.61
CA GLN A 250 -11.27 2.46 10.90
C GLN A 250 -9.92 1.71 10.87
N ILE A 251 -9.63 0.97 9.78
CA ILE A 251 -8.34 0.31 9.64
C ILE A 251 -7.23 1.34 9.44
N PHE A 252 -7.45 2.35 8.59
CA PHE A 252 -6.50 3.44 8.40
C PHE A 252 -6.15 4.11 9.73
N ASP A 253 -7.13 4.51 10.52
CA ASP A 253 -6.95 5.16 11.81
C ASP A 253 -6.19 4.28 12.81
N ARG A 254 -6.54 3.01 12.90
CA ARG A 254 -5.88 2.07 13.80
C ARG A 254 -4.37 1.96 13.57
N TYR A 255 -3.94 2.03 12.31
CA TYR A 255 -2.53 1.91 11.96
C TYR A 255 -1.80 3.24 11.88
N GLN A 256 -2.47 4.31 11.46
CA GLN A 256 -1.80 5.54 11.05
C GLN A 256 -2.00 6.72 12.01
N ARG A 257 -3.09 6.76 12.79
CA ARG A 257 -3.40 7.88 13.70
C ARG A 257 -2.22 8.22 14.62
N LYS A 258 -1.71 7.24 15.35
CA LYS A 258 -0.58 7.43 16.27
C LYS A 258 0.67 7.94 15.53
N LYS A 259 0.93 7.46 14.31
CA LYS A 259 2.07 7.90 13.50
C LYS A 259 1.91 9.36 13.08
N ILE A 260 0.72 9.72 12.57
CA ILE A 260 0.37 11.08 12.15
C ILE A 260 0.55 12.07 13.30
N GLU A 261 0.03 11.73 14.49
CA GLU A 261 0.13 12.54 15.71
C GLU A 261 1.57 12.64 16.20
N THR A 262 2.29 11.52 16.31
CA THR A 262 3.69 11.50 16.76
C THR A 262 4.61 12.30 15.86
N LEU A 263 4.40 12.21 14.55
CA LEU A 263 5.16 12.98 13.54
C LEU A 263 4.72 14.43 13.44
N ARG A 264 3.60 14.80 14.06
CA ARG A 264 3.03 16.16 14.04
C ARG A 264 2.91 16.70 12.61
N LEU A 265 2.38 15.91 11.68
CA LEU A 265 2.40 16.24 10.24
C LEU A 265 1.77 17.59 9.94
N LYS A 266 0.72 17.99 10.67
CA LYS A 266 0.02 19.27 10.54
C LYS A 266 0.89 20.48 10.85
N GLU A 267 1.86 20.33 11.76
CA GLU A 267 2.70 21.42 12.23
C GLU A 267 3.93 21.66 11.37
N ARG A 268 4.24 20.72 10.46
CA ARG A 268 5.42 20.77 9.62
C ARG A 268 5.23 21.72 8.43
N LYS A 269 6.30 22.34 8.01
CA LYS A 269 6.30 23.15 6.78
C LYS A 269 6.21 22.25 5.56
N LEU A 270 5.08 22.34 4.86
CA LEU A 270 4.81 21.56 3.67
C LEU A 270 5.53 22.13 2.44
N PHE A 271 6.27 21.27 1.76
CA PHE A 271 6.83 21.51 0.43
C PHE A 271 6.22 20.50 -0.54
N ALA A 272 5.56 20.97 -1.58
CA ALA A 272 4.95 20.11 -2.57
C ALA A 272 5.77 20.06 -3.86
N ILE A 273 5.92 18.86 -4.41
CA ILE A 273 6.55 18.63 -5.73
C ILE A 273 5.62 17.76 -6.60
N THR A 274 5.92 17.67 -7.88
CA THR A 274 5.12 16.88 -8.81
C THR A 274 5.62 15.45 -8.91
N ASN A 275 4.71 14.53 -9.23
CA ASN A 275 5.06 13.16 -9.61
C ASN A 275 4.73 12.94 -11.09
N PRO A 276 5.73 12.73 -11.96
CA PRO A 276 5.51 12.54 -13.39
C PRO A 276 4.83 11.21 -13.75
N ASN A 277 4.71 10.29 -12.78
CA ASN A 277 4.10 8.98 -13.00
C ASN A 277 2.57 8.97 -12.82
N VAL A 278 2.00 10.06 -12.29
CA VAL A 278 0.56 10.14 -12.01
C VAL A 278 -0.19 10.54 -13.26
N GLY A 279 -1.12 9.69 -13.68
CA GLY A 279 -1.95 9.88 -14.87
C GLY A 279 -3.39 10.32 -14.56
N PRO A 280 -4.21 10.47 -15.62
CA PRO A 280 -5.61 10.89 -15.52
C PRO A 280 -6.49 9.88 -14.78
N GLU A 281 -6.07 8.63 -14.65
CA GLU A 281 -6.79 7.57 -13.94
C GLU A 281 -6.79 7.79 -12.42
N THR A 282 -5.92 8.67 -11.90
CA THR A 282 -5.82 8.97 -10.48
C THR A 282 -7.04 9.75 -10.00
N PRO A 283 -7.79 9.24 -9.00
CA PRO A 283 -9.08 9.78 -8.58
C PRO A 283 -8.93 11.02 -7.68
N PHE A 284 -8.26 12.08 -8.12
CA PHE A 284 -8.05 13.31 -7.34
C PHE A 284 -9.36 14.05 -6.98
N ALA A 285 -10.42 13.81 -7.75
CA ALA A 285 -11.73 14.43 -7.51
C ALA A 285 -12.42 13.87 -6.26
N ASP A 286 -12.21 12.60 -5.93
CA ASP A 286 -12.79 11.97 -4.75
C ASP A 286 -11.95 12.23 -3.50
N LYS A 287 -12.22 13.37 -2.84
CA LYS A 287 -11.46 13.82 -1.66
C LYS A 287 -11.49 12.86 -0.47
N LYS A 288 -12.46 11.96 -0.39
CA LYS A 288 -12.56 10.96 0.68
C LYS A 288 -11.44 9.92 0.62
N LEU A 289 -10.87 9.73 -0.57
CA LEU A 289 -9.78 8.79 -0.80
C LEU A 289 -8.39 9.36 -0.45
N TRP A 290 -8.31 10.65 -0.06
CA TRP A 290 -7.03 11.34 0.12
C TRP A 290 -6.89 11.85 1.54
N PHE A 291 -5.77 11.53 2.15
CA PHE A 291 -5.37 12.12 3.43
C PHE A 291 -4.92 13.57 3.23
N ASP A 292 -5.34 14.43 4.15
CA ASP A 292 -4.87 15.81 4.23
C ASP A 292 -4.55 16.11 5.70
N PRO A 293 -3.28 16.37 6.05
CA PRO A 293 -2.86 16.62 7.42
C PRO A 293 -3.54 17.85 8.04
N GLN A 294 -4.03 18.80 7.23
CA GLN A 294 -4.68 20.00 7.75
C GLN A 294 -6.14 19.75 8.20
N THR A 295 -6.81 18.80 7.58
CA THR A 295 -8.24 18.49 7.84
C THR A 295 -8.44 17.22 8.65
N TYR A 296 -7.42 16.37 8.79
CA TYR A 296 -7.47 15.12 9.55
C TYR A 296 -7.71 15.39 11.05
N ARG A 297 -8.67 14.63 11.66
CA ARG A 297 -9.12 14.78 13.05
C ARG A 297 -8.96 13.50 13.85
#